data_e60c863b484946c6571fef64a7c389bc
#
_entry.id   e60c863b484946c6571fef64a7c389bc
#
_cell.length_a   1.000
_cell.length_b   1.000
_cell.length_c   1.000
_cell.angle_alpha   90.00
_cell.angle_beta   90.00
_cell.angle_gamma   90.00
#
_symmetry.space_group_name_H-M   'P 1'
#
loop_
_entity.id
_entity.type
_entity.pdbx_description
1 polymer ?
#
loop_
_entity_poly.entity_id
_entity_poly.type
_entity_poly.pdbx_seq_one_letter_code
_entity_poly.pdbx_strand_id
1 'polypeptide(L)'
;MQQFQTKYPQICHLYDVGRSVKNRSLLFVRINPDSSIIKPSVMLTSSIHGNETGGMMLMLRLIDYLLSQREINTQVKYLTDSLDIWINPLANPDGFYYDTADIYQATRFNANGVDLNRNFPDPVKGFHPDNNDYQPETKAMMQLLKHYRFVMSANFHSGEEVVNYPWDSQPSLHPDDTWFKVLAKTYADSAIRFGTNGYFQTYIGNSQIAGITNGYAWYPVYGGRQDYVTCFRHGREVTIELDKDFITPEADLDQLWQSNYRSLLAWLSFALQGVKGIVTNQMTGKPIASTVAIADHDDAKSVVISDSTTGIFYRLLLPGSYTFKIFATGYDTCTIGPIAVYSNQYTYLQANLVPKDTVKNEIVAPQIFPNPVGNRIFLRSIQTNKWRYTLLDNAGRKLQQNTWPQNSGLDVSTLLPGIYFLYLAEGKNIYRLHFIKLP
;
A
#
# COMPACT_ATOMS: atom_id res chain seq x y z
N MET A 1 -5.38 21.08 16.47
CA MET A 1 -5.89 19.95 15.66
C MET A 1 -7.40 19.75 15.84
N GLN A 2 -7.96 19.74 17.06
CA GLN A 2 -9.41 19.63 17.29
C GLN A 2 -10.23 20.69 16.54
N GLN A 3 -9.73 21.93 16.49
CA GLN A 3 -10.39 23.02 15.76
C GLN A 3 -10.54 22.76 14.26
N PHE A 4 -9.59 22.06 13.63
CA PHE A 4 -9.68 21.69 12.21
C PHE A 4 -10.84 20.72 11.98
N GLN A 5 -10.97 19.67 12.80
CA GLN A 5 -12.12 18.75 12.71
C GLN A 5 -13.45 19.48 12.96
N THR A 6 -13.51 20.37 13.94
CA THR A 6 -14.73 21.14 14.22
C THR A 6 -15.12 22.05 13.06
N LYS A 7 -14.13 22.69 12.41
CA LYS A 7 -14.36 23.60 11.27
C LYS A 7 -14.66 22.87 9.96
N TYR A 8 -14.07 21.68 9.76
CA TYR A 8 -14.17 20.90 8.52
C TYR A 8 -14.59 19.43 8.77
N PRO A 9 -15.75 19.17 9.44
CA PRO A 9 -16.10 17.84 9.94
C PRO A 9 -16.32 16.79 8.83
N GLN A 10 -16.62 17.24 7.61
CA GLN A 10 -16.88 16.33 6.47
C GLN A 10 -15.61 15.75 5.84
N ILE A 11 -14.46 16.40 6.04
CA ILE A 11 -13.22 16.04 5.32
C ILE A 11 -12.02 15.88 6.25
N CYS A 12 -12.11 16.35 7.48
CA CYS A 12 -11.01 16.34 8.46
C CYS A 12 -11.42 15.54 9.70
N HIS A 13 -10.68 14.46 9.95
CA HIS A 13 -10.94 13.57 11.07
C HIS A 13 -9.68 13.45 11.95
N LEU A 14 -9.88 13.59 13.26
CA LEU A 14 -8.81 13.45 14.25
C LEU A 14 -8.73 12.01 14.75
N TYR A 15 -7.54 11.44 14.70
CA TYR A 15 -7.23 10.11 15.20
C TYR A 15 -6.21 10.19 16.33
N ASP A 16 -6.51 9.56 17.45
CA ASP A 16 -5.57 9.29 18.52
C ASP A 16 -5.04 7.88 18.34
N VAL A 17 -3.78 7.76 17.90
CA VAL A 17 -3.20 6.45 17.53
C VAL A 17 -2.45 5.78 18.68
N GLY A 18 -2.32 6.45 19.82
CA GLY A 18 -1.66 5.90 21.00
C GLY A 18 -1.22 6.96 21.99
N ARG A 19 -0.41 6.51 22.93
CA ARG A 19 0.11 7.36 24.02
C ARG A 19 1.63 7.34 24.04
N SER A 20 2.22 8.48 24.41
CA SER A 20 3.64 8.60 24.76
C SER A 20 3.90 7.98 26.14
N VAL A 21 5.17 7.91 26.53
CA VAL A 21 5.58 7.46 27.87
C VAL A 21 4.87 8.23 28.98
N LYS A 22 4.76 9.56 28.85
CA LYS A 22 4.04 10.43 29.80
C LYS A 22 2.52 10.51 29.52
N ASN A 23 1.95 9.54 28.83
CA ASN A 23 0.52 9.43 28.53
C ASN A 23 -0.06 10.59 27.69
N ARG A 24 0.74 11.28 26.90
CA ARG A 24 0.29 12.30 25.95
C ARG A 24 -0.23 11.63 24.69
N SER A 25 -1.30 12.19 24.10
CA SER A 25 -1.91 11.67 22.86
C SER A 25 -0.98 11.82 21.66
N LEU A 26 -0.94 10.79 20.83
CA LEU A 26 -0.28 10.81 19.51
C LEU A 26 -1.34 11.04 18.44
N LEU A 27 -1.48 12.29 18.02
CA LEU A 27 -2.61 12.75 17.23
C LEU A 27 -2.27 12.84 15.73
N PHE A 28 -3.14 12.27 14.91
CA PHE A 28 -3.15 12.45 13.46
C PHE A 28 -4.39 13.19 12.99
N VAL A 29 -4.24 14.07 12.02
CA VAL A 29 -5.34 14.51 11.16
C VAL A 29 -5.36 13.65 9.93
N ARG A 30 -6.54 13.11 9.58
CA ARG A 30 -6.81 12.47 8.32
C ARG A 30 -7.69 13.38 7.48
N ILE A 31 -7.22 13.74 6.29
CA ILE A 31 -7.98 14.52 5.30
C ILE A 31 -8.44 13.55 4.22
N ASN A 32 -9.72 13.23 4.21
CA ASN A 32 -10.35 12.33 3.25
C ASN A 32 -11.85 12.65 3.14
N PRO A 33 -12.29 13.35 2.09
CA PRO A 33 -13.70 13.75 1.93
C PRO A 33 -14.64 12.59 1.63
N ASP A 34 -14.13 11.44 1.19
CA ASP A 34 -14.92 10.24 0.91
C ASP A 34 -14.11 8.98 1.24
N SER A 35 -14.36 8.42 2.42
CA SER A 35 -13.72 7.20 2.90
C SER A 35 -14.31 5.92 2.30
N SER A 36 -15.40 5.99 1.52
CA SER A 36 -15.97 4.85 0.81
C SER A 36 -15.15 4.48 -0.44
N ILE A 37 -14.39 5.44 -0.98
CA ILE A 37 -13.50 5.26 -2.11
C ILE A 37 -12.11 4.91 -1.61
N ILE A 38 -11.54 3.78 -2.12
CA ILE A 38 -10.17 3.39 -1.80
C ILE A 38 -9.21 4.27 -2.61
N LYS A 39 -8.44 5.07 -1.88
CA LYS A 39 -7.45 6.01 -2.38
C LYS A 39 -6.05 5.58 -1.93
N PRO A 40 -4.97 5.98 -2.63
CA PRO A 40 -3.63 5.83 -2.09
C PRO A 40 -3.47 6.68 -0.83
N SER A 41 -3.06 6.05 0.26
CA SER A 41 -2.83 6.74 1.54
C SER A 41 -1.39 7.25 1.59
N VAL A 42 -1.24 8.49 2.05
CA VAL A 42 0.07 9.13 2.26
C VAL A 42 0.17 9.63 3.70
N MET A 43 1.40 9.62 4.24
CA MET A 43 1.63 10.02 5.63
C MET A 43 2.77 11.05 5.71
N LEU A 44 2.51 12.15 6.41
CA LEU A 44 3.51 13.16 6.74
C LEU A 44 3.58 13.30 8.26
N THR A 45 4.77 13.19 8.81
CA THR A 45 4.96 13.28 10.27
C THR A 45 6.15 14.16 10.59
N SER A 46 6.11 14.81 11.73
CA SER A 46 7.21 15.65 12.20
C SER A 46 7.54 15.41 13.66
N SER A 47 8.66 15.97 14.08
CA SER A 47 9.12 16.03 15.47
C SER A 47 9.17 14.65 16.14
N ILE A 48 9.69 13.64 15.43
CA ILE A 48 10.10 12.37 16.06
C ILE A 48 11.25 12.61 17.05
N HIS A 49 12.11 13.61 16.77
CA HIS A 49 12.96 14.24 17.75
C HIS A 49 12.24 15.48 18.28
N GLY A 50 12.03 15.53 19.59
CA GLY A 50 11.18 16.56 20.18
C GLY A 50 11.69 17.99 20.04
N ASN A 51 13.01 18.16 19.92
CA ASN A 51 13.66 19.46 19.73
C ASN A 51 13.68 19.99 18.29
N GLU A 52 13.14 19.22 17.32
CA GLU A 52 13.06 19.62 15.91
C GLU A 52 11.67 20.23 15.63
N THR A 53 11.57 21.54 15.87
CA THR A 53 10.26 22.20 16.06
C THR A 53 9.64 22.75 14.78
N GLY A 54 10.44 23.13 13.79
CA GLY A 54 9.97 23.76 12.54
C GLY A 54 8.97 22.92 11.78
N GLY A 55 9.19 21.60 11.72
CA GLY A 55 8.31 20.66 11.03
C GLY A 55 6.92 20.56 11.67
N MET A 56 6.78 20.69 12.99
CA MET A 56 5.47 20.73 13.64
C MET A 56 4.61 21.88 13.12
N MET A 57 5.20 23.08 13.07
CA MET A 57 4.49 24.27 12.56
C MET A 57 4.20 24.16 11.07
N LEU A 58 5.13 23.61 10.29
CA LEU A 58 4.94 23.36 8.86
C LEU A 58 3.74 22.40 8.63
N MET A 59 3.63 21.32 9.40
CA MET A 59 2.52 20.36 9.29
C MET A 59 1.18 20.97 9.71
N LEU A 60 1.13 21.77 10.76
CA LEU A 60 -0.10 22.48 11.15
C LEU A 60 -0.57 23.46 10.07
N ARG A 61 0.37 24.20 9.45
CA ARG A 61 0.07 25.11 8.33
C ARG A 61 -0.37 24.34 7.08
N LEU A 62 0.22 23.15 6.81
CA LEU A 62 -0.20 22.30 5.70
C LEU A 62 -1.64 21.81 5.89
N ILE A 63 -2.02 21.39 7.12
CA ILE A 63 -3.39 21.00 7.42
C ILE A 63 -4.34 22.15 7.13
N ASP A 64 -4.06 23.34 7.67
CA ASP A 64 -4.90 24.53 7.45
C ASP A 64 -5.00 24.88 5.96
N TYR A 65 -3.87 24.86 5.24
CA TYR A 65 -3.82 25.16 3.82
C TYR A 65 -4.64 24.18 2.99
N LEU A 66 -4.47 22.88 3.20
CA LEU A 66 -5.23 21.86 2.47
C LEU A 66 -6.74 21.96 2.71
N LEU A 67 -7.15 22.31 3.93
CA LEU A 67 -8.56 22.44 4.29
C LEU A 67 -9.15 23.77 3.80
N SER A 68 -8.46 24.90 4.01
CA SER A 68 -8.98 26.23 3.67
C SER A 68 -8.92 26.54 2.18
N GLN A 69 -7.92 26.01 1.46
CA GLN A 69 -7.73 26.27 0.03
C GLN A 69 -8.47 25.31 -0.90
N ARG A 70 -9.06 24.24 -0.36
CA ARG A 70 -9.68 23.18 -1.14
C ARG A 70 -10.73 23.68 -2.17
N GLU A 71 -11.56 24.62 -1.76
CA GLU A 71 -12.65 25.10 -2.63
C GLU A 71 -12.23 26.19 -3.61
N ILE A 72 -11.02 26.74 -3.46
CA ILE A 72 -10.52 27.84 -4.31
C ILE A 72 -9.26 27.50 -5.10
N ASN A 73 -8.52 26.47 -4.73
CA ASN A 73 -7.32 26.00 -5.42
C ASN A 73 -7.55 24.64 -6.03
N THR A 74 -7.55 24.55 -7.36
CA THR A 74 -7.84 23.33 -8.11
C THR A 74 -6.83 22.21 -7.83
N GLN A 75 -5.53 22.53 -7.60
CA GLN A 75 -4.52 21.54 -7.23
C GLN A 75 -4.80 20.96 -5.85
N VAL A 76 -5.09 21.81 -4.86
CA VAL A 76 -5.40 21.36 -3.51
C VAL A 76 -6.66 20.48 -3.50
N LYS A 77 -7.70 20.91 -4.24
CA LYS A 77 -8.90 20.10 -4.41
C LYS A 77 -8.60 18.74 -5.01
N TYR A 78 -7.84 18.70 -6.11
CA TYR A 78 -7.46 17.46 -6.77
C TYR A 78 -6.70 16.52 -5.84
N LEU A 79 -5.72 17.03 -5.07
CA LEU A 79 -4.94 16.23 -4.13
C LEU A 79 -5.80 15.67 -3.01
N THR A 80 -6.65 16.49 -2.38
CA THR A 80 -7.50 16.06 -1.26
C THR A 80 -8.63 15.12 -1.71
N ASP A 81 -9.11 15.24 -2.95
CA ASP A 81 -10.10 14.32 -3.52
C ASP A 81 -9.47 12.96 -3.94
N SER A 82 -8.19 12.98 -4.34
CA SER A 82 -7.51 11.80 -4.90
C SER A 82 -6.70 10.99 -3.90
N LEU A 83 -6.29 11.59 -2.79
CA LEU A 83 -5.46 10.98 -1.75
C LEU A 83 -6.23 10.82 -0.43
N ASP A 84 -5.76 9.86 0.36
CA ASP A 84 -6.08 9.72 1.78
C ASP A 84 -4.88 10.24 2.59
N ILE A 85 -4.95 11.51 3.06
CA ILE A 85 -3.80 12.23 3.59
C ILE A 85 -3.80 12.18 5.12
N TRP A 86 -2.74 11.64 5.71
CA TRP A 86 -2.53 11.54 7.14
C TRP A 86 -1.39 12.44 7.59
N ILE A 87 -1.62 13.32 8.54
CA ILE A 87 -0.61 14.27 9.03
C ILE A 87 -0.52 14.21 10.55
N ASN A 88 0.69 13.96 11.05
CA ASN A 88 1.03 14.03 12.46
C ASN A 88 2.08 15.14 12.69
N PRO A 89 1.70 16.27 13.26
CA PRO A 89 2.63 17.36 13.53
C PRO A 89 3.65 17.06 14.62
N LEU A 90 3.35 16.16 15.57
CA LEU A 90 4.16 15.96 16.76
C LEU A 90 4.19 14.49 17.16
N ALA A 91 5.20 13.75 16.67
CA ALA A 91 5.37 12.32 16.92
C ALA A 91 5.99 12.02 18.30
N ASN A 92 6.76 12.95 18.87
CA ASN A 92 7.38 12.84 20.19
C ASN A 92 6.96 14.00 21.11
N PRO A 93 5.74 13.95 21.65
CA PRO A 93 5.26 15.03 22.51
C PRO A 93 6.00 15.11 23.85
N ASP A 94 6.64 14.04 24.30
CA ASP A 94 7.36 14.05 25.57
C ASP A 94 8.72 14.75 25.43
N GLY A 95 9.39 14.57 24.31
CA GLY A 95 10.60 15.29 24.01
C GLY A 95 10.34 16.77 23.74
N PHE A 96 9.26 17.09 22.99
CA PHE A 96 8.88 18.46 22.69
C PHE A 96 8.49 19.26 23.97
N TYR A 97 7.64 18.66 24.80
CA TYR A 97 7.21 19.24 26.07
C TYR A 97 8.05 18.76 27.25
N TYR A 98 9.37 18.62 27.07
CA TYR A 98 10.28 18.20 28.14
C TYR A 98 10.24 19.18 29.30
N ASP A 99 10.35 20.48 29.01
CA ASP A 99 9.97 21.59 29.88
C ASP A 99 8.83 22.37 29.22
N THR A 100 7.70 22.48 29.89
CA THR A 100 6.50 23.17 29.36
C THR A 100 6.62 24.69 29.39
N ALA A 101 7.59 25.23 30.12
CA ALA A 101 7.83 26.67 30.27
C ALA A 101 8.81 27.20 29.22
N ASP A 102 9.69 26.37 28.68
CA ASP A 102 10.75 26.81 27.77
C ASP A 102 10.95 25.79 26.62
N ILE A 103 10.60 26.18 25.39
CA ILE A 103 10.78 25.36 24.20
C ILE A 103 12.27 25.04 23.93
N TYR A 104 13.19 25.88 24.37
CA TYR A 104 14.63 25.65 24.22
C TYR A 104 15.14 24.48 25.08
N GLN A 105 14.34 23.99 26.01
CA GLN A 105 14.60 22.76 26.77
C GLN A 105 14.07 21.51 26.11
N ALA A 106 13.40 21.61 24.95
CA ALA A 106 12.98 20.45 24.20
C ALA A 106 14.16 19.51 23.90
N THR A 107 13.92 18.21 23.99
CA THR A 107 14.96 17.20 23.80
C THR A 107 14.69 16.31 22.58
N ARG A 108 15.77 15.82 21.99
CA ARG A 108 15.73 14.82 20.92
C ARG A 108 14.97 13.56 21.34
N PHE A 109 15.21 13.09 22.54
CA PHE A 109 14.77 11.81 23.06
C PHE A 109 13.32 11.85 23.57
N ASN A 110 12.69 10.67 23.72
CA ASN A 110 11.43 10.56 24.44
C ASN A 110 11.67 10.63 25.97
N ALA A 111 10.61 10.47 26.78
CA ALA A 111 10.72 10.56 28.23
C ALA A 111 11.56 9.44 28.89
N ASN A 112 11.84 8.35 28.19
CA ASN A 112 12.74 7.28 28.63
C ASN A 112 14.19 7.50 28.19
N GLY A 113 14.52 8.62 27.55
CA GLY A 113 15.85 8.91 27.03
C GLY A 113 16.20 8.10 25.76
N VAL A 114 15.21 7.59 25.03
CA VAL A 114 15.42 6.79 23.82
C VAL A 114 15.22 7.65 22.57
N ASP A 115 16.14 7.51 21.61
CA ASP A 115 16.00 8.07 20.27
C ASP A 115 14.98 7.24 19.48
N LEU A 116 13.79 7.82 19.25
CA LEU A 116 12.71 7.12 18.56
C LEU A 116 13.05 6.78 17.10
N ASN A 117 13.97 7.56 16.46
CA ASN A 117 14.43 7.27 15.09
C ASN A 117 15.65 6.34 15.06
N ARG A 118 15.84 5.55 16.11
CA ARG A 118 16.76 4.41 16.22
C ARG A 118 16.05 3.17 16.77
N ASN A 119 14.75 3.28 17.07
CA ASN A 119 13.98 2.29 17.82
C ASN A 119 13.00 1.48 16.96
N PHE A 120 13.13 1.49 15.63
CA PHE A 120 12.37 0.63 14.72
C PHE A 120 13.14 -0.64 14.35
N PRO A 121 12.47 -1.73 13.93
CA PRO A 121 13.14 -2.85 13.27
C PRO A 121 13.98 -2.39 12.09
N ASP A 122 15.17 -2.97 11.95
CA ASP A 122 16.16 -2.57 10.95
C ASP A 122 16.43 -3.70 9.95
N PRO A 123 16.52 -3.43 8.63
CA PRO A 123 16.76 -4.47 7.63
C PRO A 123 18.15 -5.12 7.68
N VAL A 124 19.10 -4.53 8.41
CA VAL A 124 20.48 -5.02 8.57
C VAL A 124 20.75 -5.51 9.98
N LYS A 125 20.36 -4.72 11.01
CA LYS A 125 20.60 -5.03 12.43
C LYS A 125 19.48 -5.85 13.06
N GLY A 126 18.36 -6.04 12.38
CA GLY A 126 17.23 -6.81 12.89
C GLY A 126 16.38 -6.07 13.91
N PHE A 127 15.77 -6.82 14.82
CA PHE A 127 14.92 -6.27 15.86
C PHE A 127 15.79 -5.61 16.98
N HIS A 128 15.29 -4.51 17.56
CA HIS A 128 15.94 -3.78 18.65
C HIS A 128 17.40 -3.34 18.34
N PRO A 129 17.63 -2.61 17.21
CA PRO A 129 18.99 -2.25 16.80
C PRO A 129 19.71 -1.29 17.75
N ASP A 130 18.96 -0.61 18.62
CA ASP A 130 19.40 0.31 19.67
C ASP A 130 19.53 -0.36 21.06
N ASN A 131 19.25 -1.68 21.15
CA ASN A 131 19.22 -2.47 22.39
C ASN A 131 18.16 -2.04 23.43
N ASN A 132 17.20 -1.18 23.02
CA ASN A 132 16.06 -0.82 23.86
C ASN A 132 14.80 -1.61 23.46
N ASP A 133 13.87 -1.73 24.41
CA ASP A 133 12.51 -2.13 24.07
C ASP A 133 11.86 -1.09 23.17
N TYR A 134 10.96 -1.52 22.28
CA TYR A 134 10.17 -0.59 21.50
C TYR A 134 9.37 0.33 22.41
N GLN A 135 9.56 1.62 22.22
CA GLN A 135 8.89 2.65 23.00
C GLN A 135 7.38 2.70 22.69
N PRO A 136 6.54 3.26 23.58
CA PRO A 136 5.11 3.42 23.33
C PRO A 136 4.83 4.15 22.02
N GLU A 137 5.57 5.21 21.72
CA GLU A 137 5.47 6.01 20.49
C GLU A 137 5.82 5.16 19.25
N THR A 138 6.91 4.39 19.33
CA THR A 138 7.32 3.46 18.26
C THR A 138 6.28 2.37 18.02
N LYS A 139 5.75 1.77 19.10
CA LYS A 139 4.68 0.76 19.02
C LYS A 139 3.41 1.31 18.38
N ALA A 140 3.00 2.52 18.77
CA ALA A 140 1.82 3.17 18.21
C ALA A 140 1.99 3.43 16.70
N MET A 141 3.15 3.93 16.28
CA MET A 141 3.48 4.13 14.88
C MET A 141 3.51 2.81 14.10
N MET A 142 4.15 1.77 14.63
CA MET A 142 4.18 0.45 13.99
C MET A 142 2.78 -0.16 13.86
N GLN A 143 1.89 0.04 14.84
CA GLN A 143 0.50 -0.42 14.78
C GLN A 143 -0.30 0.34 13.71
N LEU A 144 -0.14 1.66 13.63
CA LEU A 144 -0.74 2.46 12.57
C LEU A 144 -0.32 1.96 11.19
N LEU A 145 0.98 1.80 10.98
CA LEU A 145 1.59 1.32 9.73
C LEU A 145 1.23 -0.14 9.39
N LYS A 146 0.87 -0.94 10.38
CA LYS A 146 0.34 -2.29 10.17
C LYS A 146 -1.13 -2.28 9.74
N HIS A 147 -1.91 -1.35 10.26
CA HIS A 147 -3.34 -1.25 10.01
C HIS A 147 -3.65 -0.51 8.70
N TYR A 148 -2.92 0.56 8.42
CA TYR A 148 -3.04 1.36 7.20
C TYR A 148 -1.81 1.20 6.32
N ARG A 149 -2.02 1.06 5.01
CA ARG A 149 -0.94 0.91 4.01
C ARG A 149 -0.67 2.25 3.37
N PHE A 150 0.39 2.89 3.79
CA PHE A 150 0.86 4.13 3.17
C PHE A 150 1.75 3.81 1.97
N VAL A 151 1.34 4.30 0.79
CA VAL A 151 2.13 4.11 -0.44
C VAL A 151 3.38 4.98 -0.43
N MET A 152 3.28 6.14 0.23
CA MET A 152 4.37 7.11 0.36
C MET A 152 4.27 7.83 1.70
N SER A 153 5.42 8.12 2.30
CA SER A 153 5.50 8.88 3.54
C SER A 153 6.73 9.77 3.63
N ALA A 154 6.66 10.79 4.46
CA ALA A 154 7.77 11.67 4.77
C ALA A 154 7.89 11.89 6.28
N ASN A 155 9.12 11.89 6.77
CA ASN A 155 9.48 12.22 8.13
C ASN A 155 10.25 13.53 8.15
N PHE A 156 9.68 14.55 8.78
CA PHE A 156 10.27 15.89 8.82
C PHE A 156 11.12 16.05 10.05
N HIS A 157 12.37 16.44 9.81
CA HIS A 157 13.45 16.65 10.75
C HIS A 157 14.03 18.05 10.61
N SER A 158 15.04 18.36 11.43
CA SER A 158 15.89 19.53 11.35
C SER A 158 17.32 19.20 11.80
N GLY A 159 18.26 20.05 11.44
CA GLY A 159 19.70 19.90 11.64
C GLY A 159 20.47 20.09 10.35
N GLU A 160 19.76 20.02 9.22
CA GLU A 160 20.23 20.29 7.86
C GLU A 160 19.07 20.74 6.96
N GLU A 161 19.39 21.02 5.68
CA GLU A 161 18.43 21.38 4.63
C GLU A 161 18.60 20.41 3.47
N VAL A 162 17.97 19.21 3.56
CA VAL A 162 18.17 18.13 2.58
C VAL A 162 17.02 17.14 2.58
N VAL A 163 16.72 16.55 1.42
CA VAL A 163 15.88 15.34 1.31
C VAL A 163 16.80 14.12 1.31
N ASN A 164 16.72 13.33 2.37
CA ASN A 164 17.40 12.06 2.52
C ASN A 164 16.47 10.93 2.03
N TYR A 165 17.01 10.02 1.22
CA TYR A 165 16.26 8.87 0.68
C TYR A 165 16.97 7.53 0.92
N PRO A 166 16.23 6.40 0.94
CA PRO A 166 16.76 5.07 1.28
C PRO A 166 17.94 4.63 0.38
N TRP A 167 18.79 3.80 0.94
CA TRP A 167 18.75 3.22 2.29
C TRP A 167 19.60 4.04 3.26
N ASP A 168 19.21 4.05 4.53
CA ASP A 168 20.02 4.60 5.61
C ASP A 168 21.00 3.56 6.19
N SER A 169 20.60 2.27 6.22
CA SER A 169 21.31 1.22 6.97
C SER A 169 22.29 0.38 6.14
N GLN A 170 22.30 0.49 4.82
CA GLN A 170 23.12 -0.32 3.93
C GLN A 170 23.65 0.45 2.71
N PRO A 171 24.88 0.11 2.22
CA PRO A 171 25.52 0.84 1.12
C PRO A 171 24.92 0.57 -0.27
N SER A 172 24.16 -0.54 -0.43
CA SER A 172 23.48 -0.83 -1.69
C SER A 172 22.33 0.14 -1.92
N LEU A 173 22.18 0.62 -3.15
CA LEU A 173 21.06 1.49 -3.49
C LEU A 173 19.75 0.70 -3.49
N HIS A 174 18.65 1.39 -3.20
CA HIS A 174 17.30 0.84 -3.38
C HIS A 174 17.03 0.59 -4.87
N PRO A 175 16.33 -0.49 -5.28
CA PRO A 175 15.97 -0.68 -6.70
C PRO A 175 15.28 0.54 -7.32
N ASP A 176 14.42 1.25 -6.58
CA ASP A 176 13.81 2.51 -7.01
C ASP A 176 14.67 3.76 -6.77
N ASP A 177 16.00 3.66 -6.68
CA ASP A 177 16.91 4.79 -6.41
C ASP A 177 16.65 5.98 -7.35
N THR A 178 16.46 5.72 -8.64
CA THR A 178 16.14 6.75 -9.63
C THR A 178 14.80 7.44 -9.31
N TRP A 179 13.79 6.71 -8.89
CA TRP A 179 12.50 7.26 -8.48
C TRP A 179 12.65 8.16 -7.24
N PHE A 180 13.39 7.70 -6.24
CA PHE A 180 13.66 8.49 -5.03
C PHE A 180 14.44 9.77 -5.34
N LYS A 181 15.45 9.70 -6.21
CA LYS A 181 16.20 10.88 -6.66
C LYS A 181 15.32 11.91 -7.35
N VAL A 182 14.41 11.48 -8.22
CA VAL A 182 13.48 12.39 -8.92
C VAL A 182 12.50 13.02 -7.93
N LEU A 183 11.95 12.25 -6.99
CA LEU A 183 11.09 12.77 -5.92
C LEU A 183 11.83 13.80 -5.06
N ALA A 184 13.01 13.42 -4.54
CA ALA A 184 13.83 14.26 -3.68
C ALA A 184 14.25 15.55 -4.39
N LYS A 185 14.70 15.44 -5.64
CA LYS A 185 15.08 16.59 -6.47
C LYS A 185 13.90 17.52 -6.74
N THR A 186 12.71 17.00 -7.01
CA THR A 186 11.51 17.82 -7.22
C THR A 186 11.16 18.63 -5.97
N TYR A 187 11.30 18.04 -4.78
CA TYR A 187 11.12 18.76 -3.54
C TYR A 187 12.19 19.85 -3.36
N ALA A 188 13.48 19.48 -3.48
CA ALA A 188 14.61 20.37 -3.30
C ALA A 188 14.63 21.53 -4.31
N ASP A 189 14.41 21.27 -5.60
CA ASP A 189 14.36 22.32 -6.63
C ASP A 189 13.27 23.37 -6.32
N SER A 190 12.13 22.94 -5.83
CA SER A 190 11.06 23.85 -5.41
C SER A 190 11.45 24.64 -4.16
N ALA A 191 12.06 23.99 -3.15
CA ALA A 191 12.54 24.64 -1.94
C ALA A 191 13.65 25.67 -2.26
N ILE A 192 14.60 25.33 -3.12
CA ILE A 192 15.65 26.23 -3.61
C ILE A 192 15.03 27.45 -4.33
N ARG A 193 14.07 27.20 -5.22
CA ARG A 193 13.45 28.25 -6.04
C ARG A 193 12.68 29.28 -5.22
N PHE A 194 12.02 28.87 -4.17
CA PHE A 194 11.13 29.72 -3.36
C PHE A 194 11.72 30.04 -1.98
N GLY A 195 12.87 29.47 -1.65
CA GLY A 195 13.64 29.79 -0.45
C GLY A 195 14.51 31.02 -0.61
N THR A 196 15.09 31.45 0.49
CA THR A 196 16.00 32.59 0.58
C THR A 196 17.36 32.13 1.11
N ASN A 197 18.41 32.97 0.97
CA ASN A 197 19.70 32.78 1.64
C ASN A 197 20.39 31.41 1.41
N GLY A 198 20.25 30.82 0.23
CA GLY A 198 20.91 29.53 -0.05
C GLY A 198 20.16 28.31 0.49
N TYR A 199 18.89 28.47 0.86
CA TYR A 199 18.04 27.38 1.37
C TYR A 199 18.05 26.16 0.46
N PHE A 200 18.29 24.96 1.00
CA PHE A 200 18.44 23.68 0.28
C PHE A 200 19.57 23.62 -0.74
N GLN A 201 20.52 24.54 -0.72
CA GLN A 201 21.66 24.55 -1.65
C GLN A 201 22.91 23.83 -1.12
N THR A 202 22.75 22.97 -0.13
CA THR A 202 23.82 22.16 0.46
C THR A 202 24.06 20.87 -0.35
N TYR A 203 25.34 20.44 -0.37
CA TYR A 203 25.75 19.16 -0.95
C TYR A 203 26.19 18.25 0.20
N ILE A 204 25.48 17.14 0.41
CA ILE A 204 25.69 16.24 1.55
C ILE A 204 26.04 14.84 1.07
N GLY A 205 26.90 14.16 1.82
CA GLY A 205 27.40 12.84 1.46
C GLY A 205 28.17 12.89 0.12
N ASN A 206 27.89 11.98 -0.77
CA ASN A 206 28.50 11.92 -2.10
C ASN A 206 27.59 12.52 -3.19
N SER A 207 26.54 13.28 -2.80
CA SER A 207 25.61 13.85 -3.75
C SER A 207 26.26 14.94 -4.60
N GLN A 208 26.03 14.89 -5.93
CA GLN A 208 26.38 15.95 -6.86
C GLN A 208 25.17 16.88 -7.13
N ILE A 209 24.06 16.69 -6.42
CA ILE A 209 22.83 17.45 -6.56
C ILE A 209 22.57 18.11 -5.21
N ALA A 210 22.39 19.44 -5.23
CA ALA A 210 22.08 20.20 -4.02
C ALA A 210 20.74 19.78 -3.41
N GLY A 211 20.66 19.76 -2.10
CA GLY A 211 19.43 19.51 -1.35
C GLY A 211 18.91 18.07 -1.36
N ILE A 212 19.70 17.10 -1.87
CA ILE A 212 19.36 15.68 -1.78
C ILE A 212 20.55 14.81 -1.41
N THR A 213 20.31 13.72 -0.69
CA THR A 213 21.35 12.73 -0.37
C THR A 213 20.77 11.33 -0.22
N ASN A 214 21.57 10.30 -0.55
CA ASN A 214 21.30 8.95 -0.08
C ASN A 214 21.73 8.84 1.39
N GLY A 215 20.90 8.21 2.21
CA GLY A 215 21.10 8.19 3.66
C GLY A 215 22.42 7.54 4.08
N TYR A 216 22.72 6.35 3.56
CA TYR A 216 23.97 5.66 3.90
C TYR A 216 25.20 6.45 3.43
N ALA A 217 25.11 7.13 2.29
CA ALA A 217 26.20 7.96 1.79
C ALA A 217 26.42 9.24 2.65
N TRP A 218 25.40 9.68 3.38
CA TRP A 218 25.52 10.73 4.38
C TRP A 218 26.17 10.18 5.65
N TYR A 219 25.45 9.34 6.37
CA TYR A 219 25.97 8.52 7.48
C TYR A 219 25.03 7.34 7.78
N PRO A 220 25.56 6.16 8.14
CA PRO A 220 24.72 5.00 8.42
C PRO A 220 23.80 5.23 9.62
N VAL A 221 22.51 4.96 9.42
CA VAL A 221 21.49 4.97 10.49
C VAL A 221 20.85 3.59 10.57
N TYR A 222 20.79 3.04 11.78
CA TYR A 222 20.14 1.78 12.08
C TYR A 222 18.92 2.01 12.95
N GLY A 223 17.81 1.32 12.68
CA GLY A 223 16.56 1.47 13.40
C GLY A 223 15.79 2.74 13.08
N GLY A 224 16.12 3.40 11.98
CA GLY A 224 15.37 4.54 11.47
C GLY A 224 14.01 4.15 10.88
N ARG A 225 13.03 5.06 10.98
CA ARG A 225 11.68 4.81 10.46
C ARG A 225 11.66 4.69 8.94
N GLN A 226 12.49 5.45 8.22
CA GLN A 226 12.60 5.43 6.77
C GLN A 226 12.81 4.02 6.22
N ASP A 227 13.86 3.32 6.71
CA ASP A 227 14.15 1.95 6.28
C ASP A 227 13.11 0.93 6.76
N TYR A 228 12.52 1.14 7.95
CA TYR A 228 11.42 0.32 8.44
C TYR A 228 10.20 0.38 7.52
N VAL A 229 9.75 1.57 7.15
CA VAL A 229 8.59 1.74 6.26
C VAL A 229 8.89 1.16 4.88
N THR A 230 10.05 1.46 4.33
CA THR A 230 10.41 1.03 2.98
C THR A 230 10.57 -0.49 2.89
N CYS A 231 11.28 -1.12 3.83
CA CYS A 231 11.57 -2.55 3.81
C CYS A 231 10.41 -3.42 4.32
N PHE A 232 9.83 -3.06 5.48
CA PHE A 232 8.87 -3.94 6.16
C PHE A 232 7.41 -3.58 5.92
N ARG A 233 7.15 -2.35 5.46
CA ARG A 233 5.78 -1.89 5.16
C ARG A 233 5.53 -1.71 3.67
N HIS A 234 6.59 -1.84 2.85
CA HIS A 234 6.54 -1.75 1.39
C HIS A 234 6.03 -0.39 0.88
N GLY A 235 6.16 0.65 1.71
CA GLY A 235 5.94 2.05 1.35
C GLY A 235 7.18 2.67 0.71
N ARG A 236 7.10 3.94 0.36
CA ARG A 236 8.25 4.76 -0.09
C ARG A 236 8.37 5.93 0.86
N GLU A 237 9.33 5.85 1.80
CA GLU A 237 9.55 6.94 2.77
C GLU A 237 10.84 7.69 2.47
N VAL A 238 10.79 9.00 2.70
CA VAL A 238 11.95 9.88 2.71
C VAL A 238 12.01 10.65 4.03
N THR A 239 13.20 11.04 4.43
CA THR A 239 13.44 11.99 5.53
C THR A 239 13.73 13.36 4.94
N ILE A 240 13.08 14.39 5.45
CA ILE A 240 13.25 15.77 4.98
C ILE A 240 13.74 16.61 6.16
N GLU A 241 14.98 17.04 6.08
CA GLU A 241 15.59 17.98 7.00
C GLU A 241 15.26 19.40 6.54
N LEU A 242 14.59 20.18 7.38
CA LEU A 242 13.95 21.43 6.99
C LEU A 242 14.75 22.68 7.31
N ASP A 243 15.63 22.60 8.28
CA ASP A 243 16.30 23.77 8.87
C ASP A 243 17.63 23.33 9.47
N LYS A 244 18.65 24.18 9.41
CA LYS A 244 19.92 23.94 10.09
C LYS A 244 19.78 24.04 11.61
N ASP A 245 18.85 24.85 12.08
CA ASP A 245 18.53 24.97 13.49
C ASP A 245 17.50 23.89 13.90
N PHE A 246 17.79 23.19 14.99
CA PHE A 246 16.85 22.22 15.55
C PHE A 246 15.55 22.90 16.01
N ILE A 247 15.68 24.06 16.64
CA ILE A 247 14.56 24.88 17.08
C ILE A 247 14.48 26.07 16.14
N THR A 248 13.58 26.00 15.17
CA THR A 248 13.38 27.09 14.22
C THR A 248 12.88 28.35 14.94
N PRO A 249 13.54 29.50 14.82
CA PRO A 249 13.07 30.74 15.39
C PRO A 249 11.66 31.13 14.92
N GLU A 250 10.85 31.70 15.79
CA GLU A 250 9.48 32.12 15.45
C GLU A 250 9.44 33.07 14.24
N ALA A 251 10.43 33.97 14.14
CA ALA A 251 10.56 34.92 13.03
C ALA A 251 10.75 34.26 11.67
N ASP A 252 11.28 33.04 11.63
CA ASP A 252 11.61 32.30 10.41
C ASP A 252 10.49 31.34 9.96
N LEU A 253 9.48 31.09 10.80
CA LEU A 253 8.39 30.14 10.51
C LEU A 253 7.57 30.51 9.27
N ASP A 254 7.38 31.82 8.99
CA ASP A 254 6.68 32.25 7.79
C ASP A 254 7.50 31.98 6.53
N GLN A 255 8.80 32.24 6.58
CA GLN A 255 9.71 31.95 5.48
C GLN A 255 9.83 30.44 5.26
N LEU A 256 9.91 29.63 6.33
CA LEU A 256 9.91 28.18 6.25
C LEU A 256 8.68 27.66 5.49
N TRP A 257 7.50 28.19 5.80
CA TRP A 257 6.27 27.87 5.08
C TRP A 257 6.36 28.26 3.59
N GLN A 258 6.74 29.50 3.28
CA GLN A 258 6.83 29.99 1.91
C GLN A 258 7.82 29.19 1.06
N SER A 259 8.92 28.73 1.65
CA SER A 259 9.93 27.91 0.99
C SER A 259 9.45 26.49 0.69
N ASN A 260 8.54 25.92 1.51
CA ASN A 260 8.25 24.50 1.47
C ASN A 260 6.85 24.12 0.96
N TYR A 261 5.83 25.00 1.07
CA TYR A 261 4.45 24.54 0.79
C TYR A 261 4.26 24.03 -0.63
N ARG A 262 4.96 24.60 -1.62
CA ARG A 262 4.90 24.14 -3.01
C ARG A 262 5.60 22.79 -3.20
N SER A 263 6.72 22.59 -2.49
CA SER A 263 7.43 21.31 -2.43
C SER A 263 6.53 20.20 -1.84
N LEU A 264 5.77 20.52 -0.78
CA LEU A 264 4.82 19.60 -0.16
C LEU A 264 3.67 19.21 -1.13
N LEU A 265 3.12 20.17 -1.88
CA LEU A 265 2.09 19.86 -2.89
C LEU A 265 2.65 19.04 -4.05
N ALA A 266 3.86 19.35 -4.50
CA ALA A 266 4.55 18.56 -5.53
C ALA A 266 4.84 17.14 -5.02
N TRP A 267 5.30 16.98 -3.78
CA TRP A 267 5.53 15.70 -3.15
C TRP A 267 4.24 14.86 -3.08
N LEU A 268 3.12 15.43 -2.64
CA LEU A 268 1.83 14.77 -2.62
C LEU A 268 1.41 14.27 -4.02
N SER A 269 1.70 15.03 -5.07
CA SER A 269 1.36 14.66 -6.45
C SER A 269 2.08 13.39 -6.93
N PHE A 270 3.28 13.08 -6.42
CA PHE A 270 4.00 11.85 -6.74
C PHE A 270 3.26 10.58 -6.32
N ALA A 271 2.43 10.66 -5.28
CA ALA A 271 1.60 9.54 -4.85
C ALA A 271 0.46 9.20 -5.83
N LEU A 272 0.27 9.98 -6.89
CA LEU A 272 -0.76 9.78 -7.91
C LEU A 272 -0.20 9.27 -9.24
N GLN A 273 1.05 8.78 -9.27
CA GLN A 273 1.72 8.30 -10.48
C GLN A 273 2.24 6.87 -10.31
N GLY A 274 2.02 6.04 -11.33
CA GLY A 274 2.47 4.66 -11.36
C GLY A 274 1.40 3.69 -11.84
N VAL A 275 1.30 2.53 -11.20
CA VAL A 275 0.28 1.52 -11.47
C VAL A 275 -0.60 1.31 -10.25
N LYS A 276 -1.92 1.45 -10.43
CA LYS A 276 -2.95 0.97 -9.51
C LYS A 276 -3.51 -0.33 -10.07
N GLY A 277 -3.47 -1.40 -9.29
CA GLY A 277 -3.99 -2.68 -9.78
C GLY A 277 -4.85 -3.39 -8.76
N ILE A 278 -5.48 -4.46 -9.23
CA ILE A 278 -6.24 -5.39 -8.42
C ILE A 278 -5.80 -6.82 -8.73
N VAL A 279 -5.61 -7.62 -7.69
CA VAL A 279 -5.25 -9.04 -7.80
C VAL A 279 -6.37 -9.90 -7.25
N THR A 280 -6.86 -10.81 -8.09
CA THR A 280 -7.98 -11.71 -7.74
C THR A 280 -7.67 -13.15 -8.10
N ASN A 281 -8.35 -14.06 -7.45
CA ASN A 281 -8.38 -15.48 -7.80
C ASN A 281 -9.18 -15.66 -9.08
N GLN A 282 -8.58 -16.24 -10.11
CA GLN A 282 -9.23 -16.43 -11.42
C GLN A 282 -10.51 -17.25 -11.35
N MET A 283 -10.60 -18.21 -10.44
CA MET A 283 -11.74 -19.12 -10.34
C MET A 283 -12.90 -18.52 -9.54
N THR A 284 -12.59 -17.72 -8.50
CA THR A 284 -13.61 -17.27 -7.53
C THR A 284 -13.87 -15.77 -7.58
N GLY A 285 -13.01 -15.00 -8.26
CA GLY A 285 -13.05 -13.54 -8.27
C GLY A 285 -12.66 -12.89 -6.93
N LYS A 286 -12.33 -13.68 -5.90
CA LYS A 286 -11.98 -13.13 -4.58
C LYS A 286 -10.63 -12.44 -4.59
N PRO A 287 -10.45 -11.35 -3.80
CA PRO A 287 -9.18 -10.69 -3.62
C PRO A 287 -8.09 -11.62 -3.09
N ILE A 288 -6.85 -11.36 -3.47
CA ILE A 288 -5.67 -12.11 -3.01
C ILE A 288 -4.62 -11.14 -2.49
N ALA A 289 -4.08 -11.41 -1.29
CA ALA A 289 -2.82 -10.83 -0.86
C ALA A 289 -1.68 -11.46 -1.67
N SER A 290 -1.02 -10.68 -2.50
CA SER A 290 0.05 -11.15 -3.37
C SER A 290 1.22 -10.19 -3.39
N THR A 291 2.41 -10.72 -3.63
CA THR A 291 3.59 -9.91 -3.92
C THR A 291 3.53 -9.44 -5.37
N VAL A 292 3.74 -8.15 -5.55
CA VAL A 292 3.77 -7.47 -6.86
C VAL A 292 5.17 -6.89 -7.04
N ALA A 293 5.90 -7.42 -7.99
CA ALA A 293 7.27 -7.05 -8.31
C ALA A 293 7.38 -6.56 -9.77
N ILE A 294 8.32 -5.66 -10.03
CA ILE A 294 8.77 -5.34 -11.39
C ILE A 294 9.87 -6.34 -11.78
N ALA A 295 9.70 -7.00 -12.91
CA ALA A 295 10.66 -7.98 -13.42
C ALA A 295 12.02 -7.34 -13.67
N ASP A 296 13.08 -8.05 -13.27
CA ASP A 296 14.48 -7.66 -13.45
C ASP A 296 14.86 -6.29 -12.82
N HIS A 297 14.04 -5.84 -11.87
CA HIS A 297 14.21 -4.56 -11.16
C HIS A 297 14.08 -4.73 -9.64
N ASP A 298 12.96 -5.30 -9.16
CA ASP A 298 12.66 -5.38 -7.73
C ASP A 298 13.38 -6.53 -7.03
N ASP A 299 13.76 -6.29 -5.79
CA ASP A 299 14.19 -7.31 -4.81
C ASP A 299 13.12 -7.52 -3.72
N ALA A 300 13.41 -8.39 -2.74
CA ALA A 300 12.48 -8.69 -1.67
C ALA A 300 12.12 -7.48 -0.79
N LYS A 301 12.94 -6.43 -0.78
CA LYS A 301 12.75 -5.22 0.05
C LYS A 301 12.02 -4.09 -0.72
N SER A 302 11.90 -4.19 -2.06
CA SER A 302 11.32 -3.13 -2.90
C SER A 302 9.95 -3.46 -3.50
N VAL A 303 9.51 -4.72 -3.42
CA VAL A 303 8.18 -5.16 -3.86
C VAL A 303 7.05 -4.46 -3.12
N VAL A 304 5.85 -4.46 -3.70
CA VAL A 304 4.63 -4.05 -2.99
C VAL A 304 3.69 -5.25 -2.79
N ILE A 305 2.76 -5.12 -1.85
CA ILE A 305 1.82 -6.20 -1.52
C ILE A 305 0.40 -5.73 -1.79
N SER A 306 -0.41 -6.54 -2.49
CA SER A 306 -1.83 -6.26 -2.64
C SER A 306 -2.60 -6.49 -1.33
N ASP A 307 -3.66 -5.72 -1.12
CA ASP A 307 -4.49 -5.82 0.07
C ASP A 307 -5.31 -7.13 0.07
N SER A 308 -5.36 -7.83 1.20
CA SER A 308 -6.03 -9.13 1.30
C SER A 308 -7.55 -9.07 1.19
N THR A 309 -8.13 -7.90 1.47
CA THR A 309 -9.59 -7.70 1.51
C THR A 309 -10.11 -7.18 0.17
N THR A 310 -9.33 -6.33 -0.48
CA THR A 310 -9.72 -5.63 -1.72
C THR A 310 -8.96 -6.09 -2.95
N GLY A 311 -7.80 -6.73 -2.77
CA GLY A 311 -6.86 -7.08 -3.84
C GLY A 311 -6.07 -5.89 -4.40
N ILE A 312 -6.35 -4.67 -3.93
CA ILE A 312 -5.79 -3.45 -4.50
C ILE A 312 -4.31 -3.31 -4.09
N PHE A 313 -3.51 -2.84 -5.03
CA PHE A 313 -2.14 -2.39 -4.82
C PHE A 313 -1.85 -1.09 -5.56
N TYR A 314 -0.85 -0.39 -5.09
CA TYR A 314 -0.27 0.78 -5.75
C TYR A 314 1.24 0.56 -5.87
N ARG A 315 1.78 0.68 -7.09
CA ARG A 315 3.21 0.64 -7.36
C ARG A 315 3.61 1.97 -7.99
N LEU A 316 4.23 2.83 -7.18
CA LEU A 316 4.73 4.14 -7.62
C LEU A 316 5.91 3.92 -8.57
N LEU A 317 5.87 4.54 -9.75
CA LEU A 317 6.86 4.37 -10.83
C LEU A 317 7.00 5.68 -11.60
N LEU A 318 8.17 5.91 -12.16
CA LEU A 318 8.37 6.94 -13.17
C LEU A 318 7.70 6.55 -14.50
N PRO A 319 7.45 7.50 -15.41
CA PRO A 319 7.00 7.18 -16.77
C PRO A 319 7.97 6.20 -17.45
N GLY A 320 7.41 5.17 -18.06
CA GLY A 320 8.21 4.12 -18.69
C GLY A 320 7.37 2.89 -19.04
N SER A 321 8.03 1.80 -19.38
CA SER A 321 7.40 0.52 -19.72
C SER A 321 7.91 -0.56 -18.79
N TYR A 322 7.00 -1.29 -18.13
CA TYR A 322 7.34 -2.22 -17.06
C TYR A 322 6.66 -3.56 -17.24
N THR A 323 7.37 -4.64 -16.86
CA THR A 323 6.79 -5.98 -16.77
C THR A 323 6.60 -6.36 -15.30
N PHE A 324 5.40 -6.75 -14.95
CA PHE A 324 5.02 -7.14 -13.59
C PHE A 324 5.11 -8.65 -13.41
N LYS A 325 5.69 -9.09 -12.30
CA LYS A 325 5.62 -10.46 -11.77
C LYS A 325 4.77 -10.44 -10.51
N ILE A 326 3.61 -11.13 -10.55
CA ILE A 326 2.64 -11.14 -9.45
C ILE A 326 2.50 -12.57 -8.98
N PHE A 327 2.72 -12.82 -7.70
CA PHE A 327 2.73 -14.17 -7.14
C PHE A 327 2.20 -14.21 -5.71
N ALA A 328 1.58 -15.33 -5.35
CA ALA A 328 1.10 -15.63 -4.02
C ALA A 328 1.27 -17.11 -3.70
N THR A 329 1.32 -17.48 -2.42
CA THR A 329 1.39 -18.87 -1.99
C THR A 329 0.16 -19.64 -2.48
N GLY A 330 0.35 -20.78 -3.13
CA GLY A 330 -0.72 -21.60 -3.68
C GLY A 330 -1.22 -21.16 -5.06
N TYR A 331 -0.57 -20.21 -5.72
CA TYR A 331 -0.92 -19.73 -7.06
C TYR A 331 0.26 -19.79 -8.01
N ASP A 332 0.00 -19.91 -9.28
CA ASP A 332 1.00 -19.73 -10.32
C ASP A 332 1.41 -18.27 -10.42
N THR A 333 2.69 -18.04 -10.74
CA THR A 333 3.19 -16.68 -10.97
C THR A 333 2.58 -16.13 -12.26
N CYS A 334 1.98 -14.96 -12.17
CA CYS A 334 1.44 -14.22 -13.31
C CYS A 334 2.45 -13.15 -13.75
N THR A 335 2.81 -13.17 -15.04
CA THR A 335 3.68 -12.14 -15.64
C THR A 335 2.84 -11.34 -16.63
N ILE A 336 2.80 -10.01 -16.45
CA ILE A 336 2.02 -9.10 -17.27
C ILE A 336 2.90 -7.94 -17.73
N GLY A 337 2.95 -7.69 -19.01
CA GLY A 337 3.70 -6.58 -19.58
C GLY A 337 3.93 -6.73 -21.08
N PRO A 338 4.45 -5.68 -21.73
CA PRO A 338 4.82 -4.38 -21.16
C PRO A 338 3.61 -3.53 -20.76
N ILE A 339 3.65 -2.87 -19.60
CA ILE A 339 2.65 -1.92 -19.12
C ILE A 339 3.26 -0.51 -19.19
N ALA A 340 2.63 0.38 -19.93
CA ALA A 340 3.06 1.79 -20.04
C ALA A 340 2.59 2.58 -18.82
N VAL A 341 3.50 3.32 -18.19
CA VAL A 341 3.24 4.28 -17.11
C VAL A 341 3.43 5.70 -17.66
N TYR A 342 2.48 6.57 -17.36
CA TYR A 342 2.46 7.95 -17.81
C TYR A 342 2.63 8.92 -16.65
N SER A 343 3.03 10.15 -16.92
CA SER A 343 3.18 11.22 -15.93
C SER A 343 1.83 11.58 -15.29
N ASN A 344 1.84 11.86 -14.00
CA ASN A 344 0.74 12.43 -13.22
C ASN A 344 -0.57 11.63 -13.25
N GLN A 345 -0.51 10.33 -13.48
CA GLN A 345 -1.68 9.46 -13.46
C GLN A 345 -1.32 8.00 -13.15
N TYR A 346 -2.31 7.24 -12.75
CA TYR A 346 -2.19 5.79 -12.65
C TYR A 346 -2.57 5.09 -13.95
N THR A 347 -1.77 4.09 -14.34
CA THR A 347 -2.19 3.04 -15.26
C THR A 347 -2.87 1.94 -14.45
N TYR A 348 -4.01 1.43 -14.93
CA TYR A 348 -4.76 0.36 -14.24
C TYR A 348 -4.30 -1.01 -14.70
N LEU A 349 -4.12 -1.94 -13.75
CA LEU A 349 -3.71 -3.31 -14.00
C LEU A 349 -4.62 -4.29 -13.25
N GLN A 350 -5.20 -5.23 -13.97
CA GLN A 350 -5.91 -6.36 -13.37
C GLN A 350 -5.09 -7.64 -13.54
N ALA A 351 -4.84 -8.34 -12.45
CA ALA A 351 -4.18 -9.64 -12.45
C ALA A 351 -5.11 -10.71 -11.85
N ASN A 352 -5.31 -11.77 -12.60
CA ASN A 352 -6.11 -12.92 -12.15
C ASN A 352 -5.16 -14.11 -11.95
N LEU A 353 -4.87 -14.46 -10.68
CA LEU A 353 -3.96 -15.55 -10.36
C LEU A 353 -4.67 -16.90 -10.47
N VAL A 354 -4.02 -17.83 -11.15
CA VAL A 354 -4.47 -19.21 -11.28
C VAL A 354 -4.02 -19.97 -10.03
N PRO A 355 -4.94 -20.59 -9.26
CA PRO A 355 -4.53 -21.48 -8.18
C PRO A 355 -3.63 -22.58 -8.74
N LYS A 356 -2.49 -22.83 -8.11
CA LYS A 356 -1.73 -24.03 -8.37
C LYS A 356 -2.64 -25.20 -8.08
N ASP A 357 -2.74 -26.13 -9.01
CA ASP A 357 -3.43 -27.38 -8.78
C ASP A 357 -2.85 -28.05 -7.53
N THR A 358 -3.32 -27.66 -6.37
CA THR A 358 -3.37 -28.57 -5.25
C THR A 358 -4.48 -29.56 -5.57
N VAL A 359 -4.26 -30.36 -6.63
CA VAL A 359 -5.08 -31.54 -6.87
C VAL A 359 -4.76 -32.54 -5.78
N LYS A 360 -5.24 -32.24 -4.60
CA LYS A 360 -5.83 -33.21 -3.70
C LYS A 360 -7.33 -33.11 -3.95
N ASN A 361 -7.78 -33.80 -5.00
CA ASN A 361 -9.12 -34.34 -5.13
C ASN A 361 -10.21 -33.69 -4.25
N GLU A 362 -10.54 -32.42 -4.44
CA GLU A 362 -11.93 -32.09 -4.35
C GLU A 362 -12.54 -32.62 -5.65
N ILE A 363 -13.16 -33.77 -5.57
CA ILE A 363 -13.98 -34.35 -6.61
C ILE A 363 -15.13 -33.37 -6.81
N VAL A 364 -14.96 -32.40 -7.69
CA VAL A 364 -16.08 -31.56 -8.11
C VAL A 364 -17.05 -32.49 -8.79
N ALA A 365 -18.16 -32.72 -8.12
CA ALA A 365 -19.20 -33.64 -8.64
C ALA A 365 -19.56 -33.22 -10.07
N PRO A 366 -19.63 -34.16 -11.00
CA PRO A 366 -19.97 -33.85 -12.36
C PRO A 366 -21.36 -33.22 -12.41
N GLN A 367 -21.51 -32.20 -13.26
CA GLN A 367 -22.79 -31.51 -13.47
C GLN A 367 -23.30 -31.75 -14.88
N ILE A 368 -24.60 -31.88 -15.03
CA ILE A 368 -25.25 -32.00 -16.32
C ILE A 368 -26.04 -30.74 -16.68
N PHE A 369 -26.02 -30.39 -17.97
CA PHE A 369 -26.75 -29.23 -18.48
C PHE A 369 -27.17 -29.44 -19.94
N PRO A 370 -28.24 -28.77 -20.43
CA PRO A 370 -29.18 -28.00 -19.64
C PRO A 370 -30.05 -28.91 -18.76
N ASN A 371 -30.61 -28.38 -17.69
CA ASN A 371 -31.61 -29.04 -16.86
C ASN A 371 -32.61 -27.97 -16.38
N PRO A 372 -33.87 -27.98 -16.88
CA PRO A 372 -34.52 -28.98 -17.75
C PRO A 372 -33.91 -29.13 -19.15
N VAL A 373 -34.09 -30.30 -19.75
CA VAL A 373 -33.51 -30.67 -21.06
C VAL A 373 -34.57 -30.90 -22.13
N GLY A 374 -34.31 -30.43 -23.35
CA GLY A 374 -35.00 -30.81 -24.55
C GLY A 374 -34.48 -32.16 -25.08
N ASN A 375 -33.51 -32.10 -26.00
CA ASN A 375 -33.07 -33.29 -26.73
C ASN A 375 -31.70 -33.84 -26.32
N ARG A 376 -30.81 -33.02 -25.72
CA ARG A 376 -29.47 -33.45 -25.40
C ARG A 376 -28.97 -32.91 -24.07
N ILE A 377 -28.27 -33.76 -23.29
CA ILE A 377 -27.59 -33.43 -22.04
C ILE A 377 -26.10 -33.43 -22.28
N PHE A 378 -25.43 -32.40 -21.76
CA PHE A 378 -23.97 -32.31 -21.73
C PHE A 378 -23.47 -32.49 -20.31
N LEU A 379 -22.23 -32.98 -20.18
CA LEU A 379 -21.54 -33.16 -18.92
C LEU A 379 -20.50 -32.06 -18.76
N ARG A 380 -20.59 -31.31 -17.67
CA ARG A 380 -19.50 -30.46 -17.21
C ARG A 380 -18.71 -31.21 -16.13
N SER A 381 -17.49 -31.59 -16.45
CA SER A 381 -16.56 -32.26 -15.54
C SER A 381 -15.14 -31.71 -15.75
N ILE A 382 -14.35 -31.63 -14.70
CA ILE A 382 -12.95 -31.19 -14.76
C ILE A 382 -12.05 -32.32 -15.30
N GLN A 383 -12.52 -33.57 -15.26
CA GLN A 383 -11.77 -34.74 -15.73
C GLN A 383 -12.14 -35.14 -17.16
N THR A 384 -11.14 -35.39 -17.99
CA THR A 384 -11.28 -35.69 -19.41
C THR A 384 -11.51 -37.20 -19.69
N ASN A 385 -11.83 -37.99 -18.68
CA ASN A 385 -11.80 -39.45 -18.76
C ASN A 385 -13.16 -40.11 -19.02
N LYS A 386 -13.14 -41.38 -19.38
CA LYS A 386 -14.23 -42.21 -19.87
C LYS A 386 -15.28 -42.45 -18.80
N TRP A 387 -16.24 -41.54 -18.65
CA TRP A 387 -17.39 -41.71 -17.80
C TRP A 387 -18.28 -42.84 -18.35
N ARG A 388 -18.70 -43.78 -17.48
CA ARG A 388 -19.82 -44.67 -17.78
C ARG A 388 -21.09 -44.08 -17.18
N TYR A 389 -22.18 -44.19 -17.87
CA TYR A 389 -23.47 -43.77 -17.36
C TYR A 389 -24.50 -44.88 -17.37
N THR A 390 -25.44 -44.78 -16.43
CA THR A 390 -26.67 -45.58 -16.39
C THR A 390 -27.84 -44.62 -16.27
N LEU A 391 -28.74 -44.65 -17.22
CA LEU A 391 -29.95 -43.85 -17.25
C LEU A 391 -31.12 -44.68 -16.72
N LEU A 392 -31.88 -44.12 -15.79
CA LEU A 392 -33.03 -44.73 -15.15
C LEU A 392 -34.25 -43.83 -15.28
N ASP A 393 -35.44 -44.43 -15.34
CA ASP A 393 -36.70 -43.69 -15.23
C ASP A 393 -37.00 -43.36 -13.73
N ASN A 394 -38.13 -42.70 -13.49
CA ASN A 394 -38.60 -42.33 -12.15
C ASN A 394 -38.97 -43.51 -11.26
N ALA A 395 -39.23 -44.72 -11.84
CA ALA A 395 -39.46 -45.97 -11.12
C ALA A 395 -38.15 -46.76 -10.86
N GLY A 396 -36.98 -46.22 -11.24
CA GLY A 396 -35.68 -46.85 -11.08
C GLY A 396 -35.37 -47.94 -12.09
N ARG A 397 -36.19 -48.08 -13.17
CA ARG A 397 -35.91 -49.05 -14.23
C ARG A 397 -34.79 -48.53 -15.12
N LYS A 398 -33.83 -49.39 -15.42
CA LYS A 398 -32.71 -49.07 -16.32
C LYS A 398 -33.19 -48.95 -17.76
N LEU A 399 -32.99 -47.79 -18.36
CA LEU A 399 -33.30 -47.48 -19.74
C LEU A 399 -32.08 -47.65 -20.65
N GLN A 400 -30.94 -47.17 -20.22
CA GLN A 400 -29.71 -47.19 -21.01
C GLN A 400 -28.46 -47.26 -20.11
N GLN A 401 -27.40 -47.90 -20.62
CA GLN A 401 -26.10 -47.94 -19.97
C GLN A 401 -25.00 -47.98 -21.03
N ASN A 402 -24.06 -47.04 -20.97
CA ASN A 402 -22.97 -46.96 -21.94
C ASN A 402 -21.83 -46.06 -21.41
N THR A 403 -20.80 -45.82 -22.22
CA THR A 403 -19.81 -44.79 -22.01
C THR A 403 -20.38 -43.44 -22.45
N TRP A 404 -20.08 -42.39 -21.66
CA TRP A 404 -20.53 -41.03 -21.97
C TRP A 404 -19.98 -40.56 -23.33
N PRO A 405 -20.80 -40.05 -24.23
CA PRO A 405 -20.38 -39.60 -25.54
C PRO A 405 -19.61 -38.28 -25.39
N GLN A 406 -18.28 -38.33 -25.60
CA GLN A 406 -17.45 -37.11 -25.57
C GLN A 406 -17.86 -36.20 -26.73
N ASN A 407 -17.99 -34.90 -26.47
CA ASN A 407 -18.26 -33.82 -27.43
C ASN A 407 -19.69 -33.77 -28.04
N SER A 408 -20.46 -34.83 -28.06
CA SER A 408 -21.79 -34.83 -28.69
C SER A 408 -22.98 -34.74 -27.72
N GLY A 409 -22.72 -34.89 -26.42
CA GLY A 409 -23.77 -34.98 -25.40
C GLY A 409 -24.59 -36.26 -25.49
N LEU A 410 -25.29 -36.61 -24.41
CA LEU A 410 -26.23 -37.75 -24.37
C LEU A 410 -27.55 -37.36 -25.03
N ASP A 411 -27.95 -38.09 -26.06
CA ASP A 411 -29.23 -37.90 -26.72
C ASP A 411 -30.36 -38.50 -25.86
N VAL A 412 -31.34 -37.69 -25.54
CA VAL A 412 -32.52 -38.01 -24.74
C VAL A 412 -33.82 -37.63 -25.48
N SER A 413 -33.74 -37.40 -26.79
CA SER A 413 -34.87 -36.97 -27.63
C SER A 413 -36.02 -37.99 -27.63
N THR A 414 -35.71 -39.26 -27.46
CA THR A 414 -36.70 -40.37 -27.46
C THR A 414 -37.37 -40.58 -26.11
N LEU A 415 -36.95 -39.89 -25.06
CA LEU A 415 -37.57 -40.02 -23.76
C LEU A 415 -38.86 -39.21 -23.68
N LEU A 416 -39.85 -39.78 -23.00
CA LEU A 416 -41.06 -39.02 -22.66
C LEU A 416 -40.79 -37.92 -21.65
N PRO A 417 -41.61 -36.86 -21.63
CA PRO A 417 -41.51 -35.84 -20.59
C PRO A 417 -41.58 -36.43 -19.18
N GLY A 418 -40.64 -36.01 -18.29
CA GLY A 418 -40.61 -36.56 -16.95
C GLY A 418 -39.25 -36.39 -16.25
N ILE A 419 -39.14 -36.93 -15.04
CA ILE A 419 -37.93 -36.93 -14.23
C ILE A 419 -37.14 -38.21 -14.48
N TYR A 420 -35.85 -38.09 -14.72
CA TYR A 420 -34.94 -39.20 -14.94
C TYR A 420 -33.73 -39.08 -14.02
N PHE A 421 -33.15 -40.25 -13.70
CA PHE A 421 -31.92 -40.32 -12.89
C PHE A 421 -30.76 -40.79 -13.77
N LEU A 422 -29.59 -40.18 -13.53
CA LEU A 422 -28.38 -40.50 -14.26
C LEU A 422 -27.29 -40.85 -13.24
N TYR A 423 -26.83 -42.08 -13.28
CA TYR A 423 -25.68 -42.52 -12.52
C TYR A 423 -24.44 -42.41 -13.41
N LEU A 424 -23.48 -41.61 -12.97
CA LEU A 424 -22.17 -41.45 -13.62
C LEU A 424 -21.12 -42.16 -12.80
N ALA A 425 -20.33 -43.03 -13.41
CA ALA A 425 -19.27 -43.78 -12.75
C ALA A 425 -17.91 -43.53 -13.40
N GLU A 426 -16.92 -43.28 -12.58
CA GLU A 426 -15.50 -43.16 -12.95
C GLU A 426 -14.65 -43.88 -11.91
N GLY A 427 -14.02 -44.98 -12.31
CA GLY A 427 -13.28 -45.83 -11.37
C GLY A 427 -14.17 -46.37 -10.25
N LYS A 428 -13.86 -45.99 -8.98
CA LYS A 428 -14.65 -46.35 -7.80
C LYS A 428 -15.72 -45.33 -7.42
N ASN A 429 -15.76 -44.17 -8.09
CA ASN A 429 -16.66 -43.07 -7.77
C ASN A 429 -17.95 -43.20 -8.58
N ILE A 430 -19.08 -43.07 -7.88
CA ILE A 430 -20.43 -43.09 -8.51
C ILE A 430 -21.16 -41.80 -8.07
N TYR A 431 -21.66 -41.06 -9.04
CA TYR A 431 -22.44 -39.85 -8.84
C TYR A 431 -23.87 -40.07 -9.30
N ARG A 432 -24.81 -39.61 -8.48
CA ARG A 432 -26.23 -39.68 -8.79
C ARG A 432 -26.71 -38.26 -9.13
N LEU A 433 -27.14 -38.07 -10.38
CA LEU A 433 -27.70 -36.84 -10.89
C LEU A 433 -29.16 -37.08 -11.29
N HIS A 434 -29.92 -36.02 -11.51
CA HIS A 434 -31.26 -36.10 -12.07
C HIS A 434 -31.49 -34.96 -13.05
N PHE A 435 -32.39 -35.15 -14.00
CA PHE A 435 -32.82 -34.13 -14.94
C PHE A 435 -34.29 -34.21 -15.23
N ILE A 436 -34.86 -33.12 -15.69
CA ILE A 436 -36.23 -32.99 -16.15
C ILE A 436 -36.21 -32.95 -17.67
N LYS A 437 -36.86 -33.95 -18.32
CA LYS A 437 -37.08 -33.96 -19.77
C LYS A 437 -38.33 -33.13 -20.06
N LEU A 438 -38.16 -32.16 -20.93
CA LEU A 438 -39.27 -31.34 -21.46
C LEU A 438 -40.03 -32.07 -22.58
N PRO A 439 -41.27 -31.65 -22.88
CA PRO A 439 -42.04 -32.15 -24.01
C PRO A 439 -41.32 -32.05 -25.35
#